data_b9a9d5b704e9ccb12a39e317828f7117
#
_entry.id   b9a9d5b704e9ccb12a39e317828f7117
#
_cell.length_a   1.000
_cell.length_b   1.000
_cell.length_c   1.000
_cell.angle_alpha   90.00
_cell.angle_beta   90.00
_cell.angle_gamma   90.00
#
_symmetry.space_group_name_H-M   'P 1'
#
loop_
_entity.id
_entity.type
_entity.pdbx_description
1 polymer ?
#
loop_
_entity_poly.entity_id
_entity_poly.type
_entity_poly.pdbx_seq_one_letter_code
_entity_poly.pdbx_strand_id
1 'polypeptide(L)'
;VNVHNPLYERFNDLLKQVHIEVDQLKKEKNQLIEENERLKKKLEKANDTEKLFSTLGEPEKIALKQQIHGLIRKIDQHLEV
;
A
#
# COMPACT_ATOMS: atom_id res chain seq x y z
N VAL A 1 -7.93 48.87 13.34
CA VAL A 1 -8.13 47.71 12.48
C VAL A 1 -9.56 47.23 12.64
N ASN A 2 -10.29 47.23 11.57
CA ASN A 2 -11.67 46.80 11.61
C ASN A 2 -11.73 45.26 11.52
N VAL A 3 -11.95 44.62 12.66
CA VAL A 3 -12.00 43.15 12.77
C VAL A 3 -13.20 42.57 12.02
N HIS A 4 -14.20 43.40 11.72
CA HIS A 4 -15.41 42.99 11.00
C HIS A 4 -15.33 43.24 9.49
N ASN A 5 -14.14 43.53 8.96
CA ASN A 5 -13.94 43.67 7.54
C ASN A 5 -14.17 42.34 6.82
N PRO A 6 -15.11 42.27 5.85
CA PRO A 6 -15.37 41.02 5.13
C PRO A 6 -14.15 40.42 4.42
N LEU A 7 -13.24 41.28 3.95
CA LEU A 7 -12.01 40.83 3.30
C LEU A 7 -11.07 40.14 4.29
N TYR A 8 -10.97 40.64 5.50
CA TYR A 8 -10.17 40.03 6.55
C TYR A 8 -10.71 38.64 6.95
N GLU A 9 -12.02 38.57 7.14
CA GLU A 9 -12.70 37.32 7.49
C GLU A 9 -12.52 36.28 6.39
N ARG A 10 -12.68 36.68 5.15
CA ARG A 10 -12.49 35.78 3.99
C ARG A 10 -11.06 35.32 3.88
N PHE A 11 -10.09 36.17 4.12
CA PHE A 11 -8.68 35.82 4.14
C PHE A 11 -8.39 34.78 5.24
N ASN A 12 -8.93 35.00 6.42
CA ASN A 12 -8.78 34.10 7.55
C ASN A 12 -9.39 32.72 7.27
N ASP A 13 -10.56 32.67 6.66
CA ASP A 13 -11.23 31.44 6.29
C ASP A 13 -10.42 30.66 5.23
N LEU A 14 -9.90 31.36 4.23
CA LEU A 14 -9.05 30.77 3.20
C LEU A 14 -7.77 30.22 3.80
N LEU A 15 -7.17 30.93 4.75
CA LEU A 15 -5.95 30.48 5.44
C LEU A 15 -6.21 29.20 6.24
N LYS A 16 -7.33 29.13 6.95
CA LYS A 16 -7.75 27.92 7.67
C LYS A 16 -7.95 26.74 6.71
N GLN A 17 -8.60 26.99 5.58
CA GLN A 17 -8.83 25.97 4.57
C GLN A 17 -7.52 25.44 4.00
N VAL A 18 -6.57 26.31 3.71
CA VAL A 18 -5.23 25.91 3.25
C VAL A 18 -4.53 25.05 4.28
N HIS A 19 -4.61 25.42 5.56
CA HIS A 19 -4.02 24.60 6.63
C HIS A 19 -4.62 23.20 6.69
N ILE A 20 -5.93 23.09 6.57
CA ILE A 20 -6.63 21.79 6.55
C ILE A 20 -6.16 20.96 5.37
N GLU A 21 -6.08 21.55 4.19
CA GLU A 21 -5.64 20.85 2.97
C GLU A 21 -4.18 20.40 3.07
N VAL A 22 -3.30 21.25 3.62
CA VAL A 22 -1.89 20.90 3.83
C VAL A 22 -1.76 19.74 4.81
N ASP A 23 -2.50 19.73 5.91
CA ASP A 23 -2.48 18.66 6.88
C ASP A 23 -2.98 17.34 6.27
N GLN A 24 -4.03 17.42 5.46
CA GLN A 24 -4.55 16.26 4.74
C GLN A 24 -3.53 15.70 3.74
N LEU A 25 -2.87 16.57 2.99
CA LEU A 25 -1.81 16.16 2.06
C LEU A 25 -0.63 15.51 2.77
N LYS A 26 -0.26 16.00 3.93
CA LYS A 26 0.79 15.38 4.76
C LYS A 26 0.40 13.97 5.19
N LYS A 27 -0.85 13.77 5.60
CA LYS A 27 -1.36 12.43 5.97
C LYS A 27 -1.34 11.48 4.78
N GLU A 28 -1.82 11.93 3.63
CA GLU A 28 -1.82 11.14 2.40
C GLU A 28 -0.40 10.78 1.98
N LYS A 29 0.53 11.73 2.07
CA LYS A 29 1.94 11.49 1.78
C LYS A 29 2.52 10.41 2.67
N ASN A 30 2.26 10.47 3.98
CA ASN A 30 2.78 9.48 4.92
C ASN A 30 2.18 8.09 4.66
N GLN A 31 0.89 8.01 4.34
CA GLN A 31 0.24 6.76 3.97
C GLN A 31 0.84 6.16 2.70
N LEU A 32 1.13 6.99 1.70
CA LEU A 32 1.76 6.55 0.46
C LEU A 32 3.20 6.06 0.68
N ILE A 33 3.95 6.71 1.56
CA ILE A 33 5.30 6.28 1.93
C ILE A 33 5.26 4.89 2.58
N GLU A 34 4.36 4.69 3.55
CA GLU A 34 4.19 3.41 4.22
C GLU A 34 3.78 2.30 3.24
N GLU A 35 2.85 2.62 2.35
CA GLU A 35 2.40 1.67 1.33
C GLU A 35 3.52 1.31 0.36
N ASN A 36 4.31 2.29 -0.07
CA ASN A 36 5.46 2.06 -0.93
C ASN A 36 6.49 1.14 -0.26
N GLU A 37 6.79 1.35 1.02
CA GLU A 37 7.70 0.47 1.76
C GLU A 37 7.15 -0.95 1.86
N ARG A 38 5.86 -1.09 2.12
CA ARG A 38 5.20 -2.39 2.17
C ARG A 38 5.27 -3.12 0.83
N LEU A 39 5.03 -2.41 -0.26
CA LEU A 39 5.11 -2.98 -1.62
C LEU A 39 6.53 -3.37 -1.99
N LYS A 40 7.53 -2.56 -1.63
CA LYS A 40 8.94 -2.88 -1.84
C LYS A 40 9.33 -4.17 -1.11
N LYS A 41 8.92 -4.34 0.13
CA LYS A 41 9.18 -5.57 0.90
C LYS A 41 8.54 -6.79 0.26
N LYS A 42 7.31 -6.65 -0.23
CA LYS A 42 6.63 -7.74 -0.95
C LYS A 42 7.37 -8.11 -2.23
N LEU A 43 7.84 -7.10 -2.96
CA LEU A 43 8.58 -7.31 -4.19
C LEU A 43 9.91 -8.03 -3.94
N GLU A 44 10.64 -7.63 -2.90
CA GLU A 44 11.89 -8.30 -2.49
C GLU A 44 11.65 -9.75 -2.14
N LYS A 45 10.60 -10.07 -1.36
CA LYS A 45 10.23 -11.44 -1.03
C LYS A 45 9.88 -12.27 -2.27
N ALA A 46 9.14 -11.67 -3.20
CA ALA A 46 8.79 -12.33 -4.45
C ALA A 46 10.03 -12.64 -5.29
N ASN A 47 10.97 -11.69 -5.37
CA ASN A 47 12.24 -11.88 -6.08
C ASN A 47 13.08 -12.96 -5.43
N ASP A 48 13.17 -13.00 -4.11
CA ASP A 48 13.91 -14.03 -3.37
C ASP A 48 13.31 -15.41 -3.59
N THR A 49 11.99 -15.50 -3.58
CA THR A 49 11.26 -16.74 -3.87
C THR A 49 11.53 -17.20 -5.31
N GLU A 50 11.51 -16.29 -6.27
CA GLU A 50 11.80 -16.59 -7.66
C GLU A 50 13.24 -17.11 -7.83
N LYS A 51 14.21 -16.48 -7.18
CA LYS A 51 15.60 -16.93 -7.20
C LYS A 51 15.75 -18.34 -6.61
N LEU A 52 15.13 -18.60 -5.48
CA LEU A 52 15.12 -19.93 -4.88
C LEU A 52 14.50 -20.95 -5.81
N PHE A 53 13.37 -20.60 -6.43
CA PHE A 53 12.69 -21.46 -7.38
C PHE A 53 13.56 -21.77 -8.59
N SER A 54 14.27 -20.79 -9.14
CA SER A 54 15.14 -20.98 -10.30
C SER A 54 16.38 -21.86 -10.01
N THR A 55 16.77 -21.99 -8.74
CA THR A 55 17.89 -22.88 -8.36
C THR A 55 17.47 -24.33 -8.18
N LEU A 56 16.17 -24.62 -8.16
CA LEU A 56 15.66 -25.99 -7.99
C LEU A 56 15.76 -26.78 -9.30
N GLY A 57 15.90 -28.10 -9.17
CA GLY A 57 15.78 -29.02 -10.31
C GLY A 57 14.35 -29.16 -10.81
N GLU A 58 14.16 -29.70 -12.02
CA GLU A 58 12.82 -29.85 -12.61
C GLU A 58 11.83 -30.65 -11.77
N PRO A 59 12.20 -31.81 -11.18
CA PRO A 59 11.29 -32.56 -10.32
C PRO A 59 10.85 -31.75 -9.09
N GLU A 60 11.75 -30.98 -8.52
CA GLU A 60 11.49 -30.14 -7.34
C GLU A 60 10.57 -28.98 -7.68
N LYS A 61 10.73 -28.35 -8.86
CA LYS A 61 9.85 -27.32 -9.36
C LYS A 61 8.40 -27.81 -9.55
N ILE A 62 8.26 -29.01 -10.11
CA ILE A 62 6.95 -29.63 -10.32
C ILE A 62 6.27 -29.91 -8.98
N ALA A 63 7.02 -30.50 -8.02
CA ALA A 63 6.49 -30.78 -6.69
C ALA A 63 6.06 -29.51 -5.97
N LEU A 64 6.85 -28.44 -6.06
CA LEU A 64 6.53 -27.15 -5.44
C LEU A 64 5.30 -26.50 -6.07
N LYS A 65 5.17 -26.56 -7.40
CA LYS A 65 3.98 -26.06 -8.10
C LYS A 65 2.71 -26.80 -7.66
N GLN A 66 2.77 -28.10 -7.54
CA GLN A 66 1.65 -28.93 -7.07
C GLN A 66 1.26 -28.55 -5.64
N GLN A 67 2.23 -28.32 -4.77
CA GLN A 67 1.99 -27.92 -3.39
C GLN A 67 1.33 -26.54 -3.32
N ILE A 68 1.80 -25.58 -4.11
CA ILE A 68 1.22 -24.24 -4.19
C ILE A 68 -0.23 -24.29 -4.71
N HIS A 69 -0.47 -25.10 -5.76
CA HIS A 69 -1.83 -25.29 -6.29
C HIS A 69 -2.77 -25.93 -5.26
N GLY A 70 -2.26 -26.88 -4.46
CA GLY A 70 -3.02 -27.45 -3.36
C GLY A 70 -3.39 -26.43 -2.29
N LEU A 71 -2.48 -25.56 -1.93
CA LEU A 71 -2.72 -24.48 -0.98
C LEU A 71 -3.75 -23.47 -1.51
N ILE A 72 -3.64 -23.09 -2.77
CA ILE A 72 -4.60 -22.19 -3.41
C ILE A 72 -6.01 -22.80 -3.39
N ARG A 73 -6.16 -24.08 -3.71
CA ARG A 73 -7.45 -24.78 -3.63
C ARG A 73 -8.04 -24.74 -2.22
N LYS A 74 -7.21 -24.97 -1.20
CA LYS A 74 -7.66 -24.93 0.19
C LYS A 74 -8.14 -23.52 0.58
N ILE A 75 -7.43 -22.49 0.15
CA ILE A 75 -7.83 -21.10 0.39
C ILE A 75 -9.15 -20.80 -0.31
N ASP A 76 -9.31 -21.19 -1.57
CA ASP A 76 -10.55 -20.99 -2.33
C ASP A 76 -11.71 -21.70 -1.68
N GLN A 77 -11.55 -22.94 -1.19
CA GLN A 77 -12.57 -23.67 -0.48
C GLN A 77 -13.02 -22.96 0.80
N HIS A 78 -12.09 -22.34 1.52
CA HIS A 78 -12.43 -21.56 2.72
C HIS A 78 -13.18 -20.27 2.38
N LEU A 79 -12.89 -19.66 1.26
CA LEU A 79 -13.55 -18.42 0.82
C LEU A 79 -14.96 -18.66 0.27
N GLU A 80 -15.26 -19.87 -0.20
CA GLU A 80 -16.56 -20.24 -0.75
C GLU A 80 -17.62 -20.59 0.32
N VAL A 81 -17.22 -20.64 1.56
CA VAL A 81 -18.12 -21.02 2.67
C VAL A 81 -18.90 -19.81 3.20
#